data_2446f2cf4d97bbf08d1eb8c4208b17ff
#
_entry.id   2446f2cf4d97bbf08d1eb8c4208b17ff
#
_cell.length_a   1.000
_cell.length_b   1.000
_cell.length_c   1.000
_cell.angle_alpha   90.00
_cell.angle_beta   90.00
_cell.angle_gamma   90.00
#
_symmetry.space_group_name_H-M   'P 1'
#
loop_
_entity.id
_entity.type
_entity.pdbx_description
1 polymer ?
#
loop_
_entity_poly.entity_id
_entity_poly.type
_entity_poly.pdbx_seq_one_letter_code
_entity_poly.pdbx_strand_id
1 'polypeptide(L)'
;MKKLLLVLGMITCMLGLTACNDEKDTLTENYGVTQEQALEYGQGLVETMNEIVLRGEMAQYESDKILYPALESFSSALEEMGDYQSVTENSSVEYGDGITIMMEIQGTLRNAQVEIILDKELMITSISANVIYSFGELMAKAGLNTLMGMGTVFVVLILICLLISCFSLIAKVQKKSGKKK
;
A
#
# COMPACT_ATOMS: atom_id res chain seq x y z
N MET A 1 -44.14 -5.80 4.35
CA MET A 1 -44.10 -4.37 4.11
C MET A 1 -43.08 -3.64 5.00
N LYS A 2 -43.05 -3.86 6.33
CA LYS A 2 -42.07 -3.17 7.22
C LYS A 2 -40.59 -3.41 6.88
N LYS A 3 -40.20 -4.63 6.45
CA LYS A 3 -38.81 -4.95 6.06
C LYS A 3 -38.38 -4.29 4.75
N LEU A 4 -39.32 -4.11 3.81
CA LEU A 4 -39.05 -3.42 2.55
C LEU A 4 -38.84 -1.91 2.77
N LEU A 5 -39.55 -1.31 3.71
CA LEU A 5 -39.41 0.11 4.09
C LEU A 5 -38.06 0.39 4.78
N LEU A 6 -37.55 -0.57 5.59
CA LEU A 6 -36.24 -0.49 6.22
C LEU A 6 -35.09 -0.56 5.22
N VAL A 7 -35.18 -1.45 4.23
CA VAL A 7 -34.18 -1.58 3.18
C VAL A 7 -34.19 -0.34 2.26
N LEU A 8 -35.37 0.19 1.95
CA LEU A 8 -35.49 1.42 1.16
C LEU A 8 -34.93 2.64 1.91
N GLY A 9 -35.12 2.71 3.24
CA GLY A 9 -34.55 3.74 4.10
C GLY A 9 -33.01 3.68 4.19
N MET A 10 -32.42 2.47 4.20
CA MET A 10 -30.96 2.32 4.15
C MET A 10 -30.36 2.76 2.81
N ILE A 11 -31.02 2.46 1.70
CA ILE A 11 -30.56 2.85 0.36
C ILE A 11 -30.64 4.36 0.18
N THR A 12 -31.68 5.03 0.71
CA THR A 12 -31.77 6.50 0.67
C THR A 12 -30.74 7.20 1.55
N CYS A 13 -30.34 6.62 2.67
CA CYS A 13 -29.24 7.15 3.48
C CYS A 13 -27.87 7.02 2.78
N MET A 14 -27.64 5.96 1.99
CA MET A 14 -26.38 5.81 1.23
C MET A 14 -26.31 6.74 0.01
N LEU A 15 -27.44 7.12 -0.59
CA LEU A 15 -27.47 8.06 -1.72
C LEU A 15 -27.41 9.54 -1.30
N GLY A 16 -27.59 9.84 -0.01
CA GLY A 16 -27.53 11.22 0.52
C GLY A 16 -26.13 11.73 0.90
N LEU A 17 -25.07 10.93 0.74
CA LEU A 17 -23.70 11.31 1.06
C LEU A 17 -22.86 11.77 -0.15
N THR A 18 -23.47 11.95 -1.31
CA THR A 18 -22.86 12.75 -2.36
C THR A 18 -23.17 14.23 -2.11
N ALA A 19 -22.69 14.76 -0.99
CA ALA A 19 -22.44 16.18 -0.88
C ALA A 19 -21.24 16.44 -1.81
N CYS A 20 -21.52 17.00 -2.97
CA CYS A 20 -20.51 17.74 -3.73
C CYS A 20 -19.96 18.79 -2.79
N ASN A 21 -18.78 18.56 -2.28
CA ASN A 21 -18.03 19.57 -1.62
C ASN A 21 -17.34 20.37 -2.74
N ASP A 22 -17.82 21.60 -2.96
CA ASP A 22 -17.05 22.61 -3.66
C ASP A 22 -15.89 23.04 -2.74
N GLU A 23 -14.93 22.17 -2.58
CA GLU A 23 -13.72 22.36 -1.75
C GLU A 23 -12.66 23.19 -2.47
N LYS A 24 -12.98 23.78 -3.61
CA LYS A 24 -12.01 24.50 -4.45
C LYS A 24 -11.53 25.84 -3.91
N ASP A 25 -12.24 26.47 -2.98
CA ASP A 25 -11.95 27.86 -2.62
C ASP A 25 -11.34 28.07 -1.22
N THR A 26 -11.46 27.10 -0.30
CA THR A 26 -10.90 27.24 1.06
C THR A 26 -9.39 27.01 1.15
N LEU A 27 -8.79 26.47 0.12
CA LEU A 27 -7.43 25.93 0.10
C LEU A 27 -6.39 27.01 -0.20
N THR A 28 -6.74 27.91 -1.11
CA THR A 28 -5.91 29.08 -1.47
C THR A 28 -5.78 30.07 -0.31
N GLU A 29 -6.79 30.12 0.56
CA GLU A 29 -6.86 31.10 1.65
C GLU A 29 -5.91 30.76 2.82
N ASN A 30 -5.64 29.47 3.07
CA ASN A 30 -4.79 29.06 4.18
C ASN A 30 -3.29 28.97 3.85
N TYR A 31 -2.93 28.59 2.61
CA TYR A 31 -1.53 28.34 2.25
C TYR A 31 -1.03 29.22 1.08
N GLY A 32 -1.92 29.96 0.39
CA GLY A 32 -1.58 30.82 -0.74
C GLY A 32 -1.07 30.04 -1.98
N VAL A 33 -1.25 28.72 -2.02
CA VAL A 33 -0.81 27.84 -3.10
C VAL A 33 -2.02 27.21 -3.76
N THR A 34 -2.15 27.34 -5.08
CA THR A 34 -3.21 26.69 -5.84
C THR A 34 -2.91 25.21 -6.04
N GLN A 35 -3.94 24.40 -6.29
CA GLN A 35 -3.78 22.99 -6.60
C GLN A 35 -2.84 22.76 -7.81
N GLU A 36 -2.98 23.60 -8.84
CA GLU A 36 -2.15 23.54 -10.04
C GLU A 36 -0.66 23.78 -9.73
N GLN A 37 -0.36 24.79 -8.92
CA GLN A 37 1.01 25.08 -8.47
C GLN A 37 1.60 23.96 -7.63
N ALA A 38 0.80 23.33 -6.75
CA ALA A 38 1.24 22.21 -5.95
C ALA A 38 1.55 20.98 -6.81
N LEU A 39 0.72 20.70 -7.83
CA LEU A 39 0.95 19.60 -8.76
C LEU A 39 2.18 19.84 -9.64
N GLU A 40 2.37 21.05 -10.15
CA GLU A 40 3.56 21.44 -10.93
C GLU A 40 4.84 21.27 -10.10
N TYR A 41 4.80 21.68 -8.83
CA TYR A 41 5.90 21.47 -7.88
C TYR A 41 6.18 19.99 -7.67
N GLY A 42 5.14 19.18 -7.43
CA GLY A 42 5.25 17.74 -7.26
C GLY A 42 5.84 17.06 -8.49
N GLN A 43 5.41 17.44 -9.68
CA GLN A 43 5.97 16.92 -10.94
C GLN A 43 7.45 17.23 -11.07
N GLY A 44 7.87 18.47 -10.86
CA GLY A 44 9.27 18.87 -10.93
C GLY A 44 10.15 18.10 -9.92
N LEU A 45 9.60 17.83 -8.74
CA LEU A 45 10.31 17.03 -7.73
C LEU A 45 10.47 15.57 -8.15
N VAL A 46 9.42 14.94 -8.70
CA VAL A 46 9.48 13.56 -9.22
C VAL A 46 10.50 13.46 -10.37
N GLU A 47 10.49 14.40 -11.31
CA GLU A 47 11.44 14.43 -12.42
C GLU A 47 12.87 14.58 -11.91
N THR A 48 13.11 15.44 -10.93
CA THR A 48 14.44 15.63 -10.30
C THR A 48 14.91 14.36 -9.60
N MET A 49 14.03 13.69 -8.83
CA MET A 49 14.35 12.43 -8.17
C MET A 49 14.70 11.35 -9.19
N ASN A 50 13.94 11.25 -10.28
CA ASN A 50 14.23 10.31 -11.36
C ASN A 50 15.61 10.56 -11.99
N GLU A 51 15.96 11.82 -12.25
CA GLU A 51 17.31 12.14 -12.77
C GLU A 51 18.42 11.75 -11.81
N ILE A 52 18.28 12.05 -10.52
CA ILE A 52 19.29 11.71 -9.49
C ILE A 52 19.50 10.20 -9.43
N VAL A 53 18.41 9.42 -9.44
CA VAL A 53 18.49 7.95 -9.40
C VAL A 53 19.13 7.40 -10.67
N LEU A 54 18.72 7.87 -11.85
CA LEU A 54 19.27 7.42 -13.13
C LEU A 54 20.77 7.74 -13.30
N ARG A 55 21.24 8.86 -12.72
CA ARG A 55 22.67 9.23 -12.72
C ARG A 55 23.47 8.49 -11.65
N GLY A 56 22.83 7.80 -10.71
CA GLY A 56 23.49 7.14 -9.61
C GLY A 56 24.09 8.11 -8.57
N GLU A 57 23.54 9.31 -8.48
CA GLU A 57 24.05 10.41 -7.64
C GLU A 57 23.46 10.42 -6.22
N MET A 58 22.70 9.39 -5.82
CA MET A 58 22.02 9.30 -4.53
C MET A 58 22.96 9.49 -3.32
N ALA A 59 24.20 8.99 -3.41
CA ALA A 59 25.19 9.08 -2.34
C ALA A 59 25.54 10.54 -1.95
N GLN A 60 25.33 11.50 -2.84
CA GLN A 60 25.57 12.93 -2.54
C GLN A 60 24.57 13.49 -1.52
N TYR A 61 23.42 12.83 -1.37
CA TYR A 61 22.31 13.24 -0.51
C TYR A 61 22.22 12.41 0.79
N GLU A 62 23.19 11.52 1.08
CA GLU A 62 23.17 10.61 2.25
C GLU A 62 23.02 11.35 3.59
N SER A 63 23.46 12.59 3.68
CA SER A 63 23.29 13.43 4.88
C SER A 63 21.90 14.06 5.02
N ASP A 64 21.11 14.07 3.97
CA ASP A 64 19.75 14.64 3.98
C ASP A 64 18.75 13.61 4.49
N LYS A 65 18.11 13.93 5.61
CA LYS A 65 17.21 13.01 6.32
C LYS A 65 15.84 12.83 5.64
N ILE A 66 15.50 13.69 4.68
CA ILE A 66 14.22 13.64 3.95
C ILE A 66 14.46 13.13 2.54
N LEU A 67 15.42 13.72 1.85
CA LEU A 67 15.64 13.41 0.44
C LEU A 67 16.28 12.03 0.24
N TYR A 68 17.22 11.61 1.10
CA TYR A 68 17.87 10.31 0.93
C TYR A 68 16.90 9.13 1.06
N PRO A 69 16.06 9.03 2.13
CA PRO A 69 15.04 7.98 2.19
C PRO A 69 13.99 8.07 1.06
N ALA A 70 13.70 9.29 0.59
CA ALA A 70 12.82 9.48 -0.56
C ALA A 70 13.41 8.88 -1.83
N LEU A 71 14.69 9.13 -2.11
CA LEU A 71 15.41 8.56 -3.25
C LEU A 71 15.51 7.03 -3.15
N GLU A 72 15.73 6.47 -1.96
CA GLU A 72 15.72 5.02 -1.75
C GLU A 72 14.36 4.40 -2.04
N SER A 73 13.27 5.02 -1.54
CA SER A 73 11.92 4.54 -1.82
C SER A 73 11.55 4.67 -3.31
N PHE A 74 11.97 5.76 -3.95
CA PHE A 74 11.75 5.98 -5.38
C PHE A 74 12.55 5.00 -6.24
N SER A 75 13.82 4.75 -5.90
CA SER A 75 14.65 3.74 -6.56
C SER A 75 14.04 2.34 -6.46
N SER A 76 13.55 1.98 -5.27
CA SER A 76 12.85 0.70 -5.08
C SER A 76 11.54 0.62 -5.87
N ALA A 77 10.82 1.72 -5.99
CA ALA A 77 9.62 1.78 -6.83
C ALA A 77 9.97 1.62 -8.32
N LEU A 78 11.07 2.22 -8.81
CA LEU A 78 11.54 2.06 -10.18
C LEU A 78 11.90 0.61 -10.52
N GLU A 79 12.50 -0.15 -9.59
CA GLU A 79 12.80 -1.58 -9.79
C GLU A 79 11.53 -2.41 -10.09
N GLU A 80 10.39 -2.04 -9.49
CA GLU A 80 9.13 -2.76 -9.66
C GLU A 80 8.24 -2.17 -10.75
N MET A 81 8.23 -0.85 -10.95
CA MET A 81 7.40 -0.17 -11.94
C MET A 81 8.04 -0.12 -13.33
N GLY A 82 9.35 -0.39 -13.43
CA GLY A 82 10.14 -0.18 -14.62
C GLY A 82 10.49 1.30 -14.86
N ASP A 83 10.88 1.64 -16.08
CA ASP A 83 11.29 3.00 -16.41
C ASP A 83 10.13 4.00 -16.24
N TYR A 84 10.42 5.14 -15.61
CA TYR A 84 9.49 6.26 -15.49
C TYR A 84 9.13 6.82 -16.88
N GLN A 85 7.86 7.05 -17.13
CA GLN A 85 7.35 7.61 -18.37
C GLN A 85 6.76 9.00 -18.22
N SER A 86 5.81 9.17 -17.32
CA SER A 86 5.11 10.44 -17.12
C SER A 86 4.34 10.46 -15.81
N VAL A 87 3.92 11.65 -15.39
CA VAL A 87 2.90 11.83 -14.36
C VAL A 87 1.51 11.65 -15.00
N THR A 88 0.58 11.02 -14.30
CA THR A 88 -0.80 10.81 -14.77
C THR A 88 -1.73 11.92 -14.28
N GLU A 89 -2.90 12.04 -14.93
CA GLU A 89 -3.95 13.01 -14.54
C GLU A 89 -4.63 12.67 -13.19
N ASN A 90 -4.39 11.46 -12.65
CA ASN A 90 -4.98 11.04 -11.38
C ASN A 90 -4.26 11.62 -10.15
N SER A 91 -3.31 12.54 -10.36
CA SER A 91 -2.62 13.22 -9.28
C SER A 91 -3.57 14.15 -8.53
N SER A 92 -3.44 14.23 -7.20
CA SER A 92 -4.34 15.01 -6.34
C SER A 92 -3.58 15.73 -5.25
N VAL A 93 -4.21 16.75 -4.68
CA VAL A 93 -3.68 17.50 -3.55
C VAL A 93 -4.71 17.49 -2.43
N GLU A 94 -4.29 17.06 -1.25
CA GLU A 94 -5.10 17.09 -0.04
C GLU A 94 -4.56 18.17 0.92
N TYR A 95 -5.46 18.85 1.60
CA TYR A 95 -5.15 19.92 2.52
C TYR A 95 -5.69 19.60 3.91
N GLY A 96 -4.82 19.70 4.89
CA GLY A 96 -5.12 19.44 6.28
C GLY A 96 -4.26 20.28 7.20
N ASP A 97 -3.52 19.65 8.11
CA ASP A 97 -2.51 20.32 8.93
C ASP A 97 -1.23 20.72 8.14
N GLY A 98 -1.22 20.49 6.85
CA GLY A 98 -0.21 20.79 5.84
C GLY A 98 -0.80 20.48 4.46
N ILE A 99 0.04 20.33 3.46
CA ILE A 99 -0.34 19.95 2.09
C ILE A 99 0.22 18.56 1.80
N THR A 100 -0.64 17.64 1.39
CA THR A 100 -0.23 16.33 0.87
C THR A 100 -0.46 16.29 -0.64
N ILE A 101 0.61 16.16 -1.40
CA ILE A 101 0.56 16.04 -2.86
C ILE A 101 0.73 14.57 -3.22
N MET A 102 -0.27 13.98 -3.86
CA MET A 102 -0.25 12.61 -4.34
C MET A 102 -0.05 12.61 -5.85
N MET A 103 1.14 12.23 -6.30
CA MET A 103 1.49 12.14 -7.72
C MET A 103 1.38 10.69 -8.16
N GLU A 104 0.44 10.37 -9.05
CA GLU A 104 0.43 9.07 -9.70
C GLU A 104 1.33 9.12 -10.94
N ILE A 105 2.33 8.23 -10.98
CA ILE A 105 3.33 8.14 -12.04
C ILE A 105 3.17 6.84 -12.82
N GLN A 106 3.33 6.93 -14.12
CA GLN A 106 3.30 5.79 -15.03
C GLN A 106 4.71 5.25 -15.24
N GLY A 107 4.88 3.95 -15.03
CA GLY A 107 6.06 3.19 -15.41
C GLY A 107 5.79 2.26 -16.59
N THR A 108 6.84 1.65 -17.12
CA THR A 108 6.74 0.71 -18.24
C THR A 108 6.03 -0.59 -17.89
N LEU A 109 6.08 -1.02 -16.63
CA LEU A 109 5.49 -2.28 -16.14
C LEU A 109 4.21 -2.03 -15.35
N ARG A 110 4.18 -0.99 -14.51
CA ARG A 110 3.04 -0.63 -13.65
C ARG A 110 3.14 0.82 -13.17
N ASN A 111 2.06 1.33 -12.58
CA ASN A 111 2.04 2.66 -11.99
C ASN A 111 2.59 2.65 -10.57
N ALA A 112 3.08 3.80 -10.13
CA ALA A 112 3.44 4.04 -8.74
C ALA A 112 2.83 5.37 -8.27
N GLN A 113 2.74 5.56 -6.96
CA GLN A 113 2.28 6.78 -6.32
C GLN A 113 3.42 7.37 -5.51
N VAL A 114 3.70 8.65 -5.74
CA VAL A 114 4.63 9.44 -4.93
C VAL A 114 3.81 10.37 -4.07
N GLU A 115 3.96 10.25 -2.77
CA GLU A 115 3.32 11.08 -1.76
C GLU A 115 4.35 12.09 -1.23
N ILE A 116 4.02 13.37 -1.31
CA ILE A 116 4.87 14.47 -0.83
C ILE A 116 4.07 15.21 0.24
N ILE A 117 4.60 15.26 1.46
CA ILE A 117 3.96 15.93 2.59
C ILE A 117 4.72 17.19 2.94
N LEU A 118 4.02 18.31 2.92
CA LEU A 118 4.53 19.61 3.35
C LEU A 118 3.82 20.04 4.64
N ASP A 119 4.54 20.72 5.51
CA ASP A 119 3.97 21.32 6.72
C ASP A 119 3.26 22.69 6.40
N LYS A 120 2.83 23.37 7.47
CA LYS A 120 2.17 24.68 7.38
C LYS A 120 3.07 25.80 6.81
N GLU A 121 4.38 25.62 6.89
CA GLU A 121 5.38 26.55 6.39
C GLU A 121 5.84 26.17 4.97
N LEU A 122 5.16 25.20 4.33
CA LEU A 122 5.45 24.65 2.99
C LEU A 122 6.84 23.98 2.92
N MET A 123 7.35 23.50 4.06
CA MET A 123 8.58 22.74 4.10
C MET A 123 8.27 21.24 3.92
N ILE A 124 9.05 20.57 3.08
CA ILE A 124 8.90 19.12 2.89
C ILE A 124 9.24 18.40 4.19
N THR A 125 8.31 17.61 4.69
CA THR A 125 8.48 16.77 5.89
C THR A 125 8.69 15.29 5.55
N SER A 126 8.11 14.83 4.46
CA SER A 126 8.24 13.45 4.01
C SER A 126 7.99 13.34 2.51
N ILE A 127 8.70 12.41 1.88
CA ILE A 127 8.44 11.96 0.52
C ILE A 127 8.50 10.44 0.53
N SER A 128 7.52 9.78 -0.06
CA SER A 128 7.51 8.32 -0.21
C SER A 128 7.02 7.92 -1.59
N ALA A 129 7.58 6.86 -2.15
CA ALA A 129 7.16 6.29 -3.42
C ALA A 129 6.71 4.84 -3.21
N ASN A 130 5.50 4.52 -3.66
CA ASN A 130 4.91 3.20 -3.49
C ASN A 130 4.33 2.71 -4.82
N VAL A 131 4.58 1.46 -5.17
CA VAL A 131 4.04 0.85 -6.38
C VAL A 131 2.56 0.52 -6.20
N ILE A 132 1.76 0.84 -7.21
CA ILE A 132 0.33 0.52 -7.23
C ILE A 132 0.16 -0.90 -7.75
N TYR A 133 -0.32 -1.79 -6.88
CA TYR A 133 -0.63 -3.16 -7.26
C TYR A 133 -2.09 -3.29 -7.68
N SER A 134 -2.33 -4.09 -8.72
CA SER A 134 -3.70 -4.45 -9.10
C SER A 134 -4.38 -5.26 -7.99
N PHE A 135 -5.71 -5.20 -7.92
CA PHE A 135 -6.49 -5.97 -6.95
C PHE A 135 -6.17 -7.47 -7.00
N GLY A 136 -5.95 -8.02 -8.20
CA GLY A 136 -5.57 -9.42 -8.38
C GLY A 136 -4.21 -9.76 -7.77
N GLU A 137 -3.22 -8.87 -7.90
CA GLU A 137 -1.90 -9.04 -7.29
C GLU A 137 -1.96 -8.95 -5.76
N LEU A 138 -2.75 -8.01 -5.23
CA LEU A 138 -2.97 -7.90 -3.79
C LEU A 138 -3.65 -9.15 -3.23
N MET A 139 -4.66 -9.68 -3.92
CA MET A 139 -5.33 -10.93 -3.55
C MET A 139 -4.38 -12.12 -3.60
N ALA A 140 -3.51 -12.21 -4.61
CA ALA A 140 -2.52 -13.26 -4.72
C ALA A 140 -1.48 -13.19 -3.57
N LYS A 141 -0.95 -12.01 -3.27
CA LYS A 141 -0.03 -11.79 -2.13
C LYS A 141 -0.69 -12.14 -0.80
N ALA A 142 -1.92 -11.68 -0.57
CA ALA A 142 -2.70 -12.00 0.63
C ALA A 142 -2.99 -13.50 0.74
N GLY A 143 -3.37 -14.15 -0.36
CA GLY A 143 -3.60 -15.58 -0.43
C GLY A 143 -2.37 -16.41 -0.10
N LEU A 144 -1.21 -16.05 -0.64
CA LEU A 144 0.06 -16.71 -0.32
C LEU A 144 0.45 -16.57 1.15
N ASN A 145 0.29 -15.39 1.73
CA ASN A 145 0.56 -15.16 3.15
C ASN A 145 -0.39 -15.96 4.04
N THR A 146 -1.67 -16.03 3.68
CA THR A 146 -2.67 -16.84 4.38
C THR A 146 -2.33 -18.33 4.26
N LEU A 147 -1.97 -18.79 3.06
CA LEU A 147 -1.59 -20.18 2.82
C LEU A 147 -0.34 -20.59 3.63
N MET A 148 0.67 -19.73 3.70
CA MET A 148 1.85 -19.96 4.55
C MET A 148 1.46 -20.05 6.03
N GLY A 149 0.67 -19.09 6.54
CA GLY A 149 0.25 -19.07 7.94
C GLY A 149 -0.62 -20.27 8.32
N MET A 150 -1.66 -20.56 7.53
CA MET A 150 -2.52 -21.74 7.78
C MET A 150 -1.80 -23.06 7.47
N GLY A 151 -0.97 -23.10 6.44
CA GLY A 151 -0.23 -24.29 6.04
C GLY A 151 0.68 -24.81 7.14
N THR A 152 1.39 -23.94 7.84
CA THR A 152 2.23 -24.33 8.98
C THR A 152 1.42 -24.98 10.11
N VAL A 153 0.23 -24.46 10.42
CA VAL A 153 -0.67 -25.03 11.42
C VAL A 153 -1.15 -26.41 10.99
N PHE A 154 -1.54 -26.61 9.73
CA PHE A 154 -1.95 -27.91 9.21
C PHE A 154 -0.81 -28.94 9.26
N VAL A 155 0.41 -28.55 8.90
CA VAL A 155 1.59 -29.42 8.99
C VAL A 155 1.81 -29.89 10.43
N VAL A 156 1.73 -28.99 11.41
CA VAL A 156 1.87 -29.34 12.83
C VAL A 156 0.75 -30.29 13.30
N LEU A 157 -0.50 -30.03 12.90
CA LEU A 157 -1.63 -30.91 13.24
C LEU A 157 -1.45 -32.31 12.65
N ILE A 158 -1.03 -32.41 11.38
CA ILE A 158 -0.75 -33.71 10.74
C ILE A 158 0.36 -34.46 11.50
N LEU A 159 1.43 -33.75 11.89
CA LEU A 159 2.53 -34.32 12.64
C LEU A 159 2.07 -34.87 14.00
N ILE A 160 1.24 -34.13 14.74
CA ILE A 160 0.65 -34.55 16.00
C ILE A 160 -0.23 -35.78 15.79
N CYS A 161 -1.08 -35.79 14.74
CA CYS A 161 -1.91 -36.95 14.41
C CYS A 161 -1.08 -38.18 14.08
N LEU A 162 0.02 -38.05 13.37
CA LEU A 162 0.96 -39.13 13.08
C LEU A 162 1.59 -39.69 14.36
N LEU A 163 2.03 -38.82 15.27
CA LEU A 163 2.60 -39.26 16.56
C LEU A 163 1.58 -40.07 17.38
N ILE A 164 0.34 -39.55 17.49
CA ILE A 164 -0.73 -40.26 18.22
C ILE A 164 -1.03 -41.61 17.55
N SER A 165 -1.05 -41.68 16.23
CA SER A 165 -1.25 -42.91 15.47
C SER A 165 -0.13 -43.92 15.71
N CYS A 166 1.13 -43.49 15.76
CA CYS A 166 2.27 -44.31 16.09
C CYS A 166 2.14 -44.95 17.51
N PHE A 167 1.78 -44.14 18.51
CA PHE A 167 1.56 -44.66 19.87
C PHE A 167 0.41 -45.66 19.92
N SER A 168 -0.67 -45.43 19.18
CA SER A 168 -1.79 -46.39 19.09
C SER A 168 -1.39 -47.74 18.46
N LEU A 169 -0.50 -47.69 17.45
CA LEU A 169 0.04 -48.93 16.84
C LEU A 169 0.91 -49.73 17.81
N ILE A 170 1.80 -49.05 18.56
CA ILE A 170 2.65 -49.68 19.58
C ILE A 170 1.79 -50.40 20.65
N ALA A 171 0.75 -49.69 21.15
CA ALA A 171 -0.17 -50.27 22.13
C ALA A 171 -0.93 -51.49 21.60
N LYS A 172 -1.31 -51.52 20.32
CA LYS A 172 -1.95 -52.66 19.66
C LYS A 172 -0.99 -53.86 19.51
N VAL A 173 0.29 -53.62 19.17
CA VAL A 173 1.31 -54.65 19.04
C VAL A 173 1.62 -55.29 20.40
N GLN A 174 1.77 -54.49 21.46
CA GLN A 174 1.99 -54.99 22.81
C GLN A 174 0.83 -55.88 23.33
N LYS A 175 -0.43 -55.45 23.07
CA LYS A 175 -1.63 -56.23 23.43
C LYS A 175 -1.68 -57.59 22.73
N LYS A 176 -1.17 -57.67 21.48
CA LYS A 176 -1.12 -58.92 20.70
C LYS A 176 -0.01 -59.85 21.17
N SER A 177 1.11 -59.32 21.68
CA SER A 177 2.23 -60.11 22.22
C SER A 177 1.92 -60.69 23.61
N GLY A 178 1.15 -59.97 24.45
CA GLY A 178 0.77 -60.45 25.79
C GLY A 178 -0.31 -61.55 25.82
N LYS A 179 -0.98 -61.80 24.67
CA LYS A 179 -2.01 -62.88 24.57
C LYS A 179 -1.50 -64.24 24.09
N LYS A 180 -0.17 -64.39 23.95
CA LYS A 180 0.52 -65.59 23.48
C LYS A 180 1.37 -66.31 24.59
N LYS A 181 1.05 -66.01 25.85
CA LYS A 181 1.58 -66.77 26.98
C LYS A 181 0.49 -67.51 27.72
#